data_8c4af9a444b02a86c20a2eeabf5a248e
#
_entry.id   8c4af9a444b02a86c20a2eeabf5a248e
#
_cell.length_a   1.000
_cell.length_b   1.000
_cell.length_c   1.000
_cell.angle_alpha   90.00
_cell.angle_beta   90.00
_cell.angle_gamma   90.00
#
_symmetry.space_group_name_H-M   'P 1'
#
loop_
_entity.id
_entity.type
_entity.pdbx_description
1 polymer ?
#
loop_
_entity_poly.entity_id
_entity_poly.type
_entity_poly.pdbx_seq_one_letter_code
_entity_poly.pdbx_strand_id
1 'polypeptide(L)'
;MIRTFRFLVIFTVLSVYVLAVPTGAQDIGVVSCSAVAADESNCVNVAEENDTMNGSGLCISDVNDTAVTESGAKVTESGTTAPEIGKISTGLSGKHREGNTGKVVLMVIDRIGWKDIYEADTPNIDRLMEIGAIGLMTTNTAGSRSCNNLYVTMGAGARITGSANSPLSFSSEDVYQGQKITDLYYQITGRSLPAGAIANLGIAQVYRNNLNRPYPVRVGALGTALRQEGYSVAVIGNSDRPDKQLRYLPSMLMDDRGVVPMGEVGQTLIAKDGSRPFGIRLDGDKMIRAVEGVWDKADVVAIEWGDTYRAEDYRYNLMDSMLEVHRRKALEDGDAFIGRLLNKLDLKSDLIMVLTPLGPLRELKNNNRLTPIIIAGKGVERGWVSSPSTHRMGVVTNLDVGVTILNFFGISPLSGQGGTVIGSVRNDMGIEGILTFNQRLVEIFNQRPFLIRSFVFSLIAVVGASLFVLFFKTQYLQMIKPCLLFIMLIPHSYLLLSMVHQPVLIGSVLIALLIALVLTIIVWYVFRQTLDKILAVCVLLMVILSVDQWTGARLIQGSPLGYDVISGARFYGIGNEYMGALVGAACIGGACLIERFVRYGRWVVWGVLLCLAVV
;
A
#
# COMPACT_ATOMS: atom_id res chain seq x y z
N MET A 1 -35.34 -26.30 -26.68
CA MET A 1 -34.97 -26.12 -25.25
C MET A 1 -33.66 -26.85 -24.86
N ILE A 2 -33.51 -28.16 -25.05
CA ILE A 2 -32.29 -28.91 -24.70
C ILE A 2 -31.05 -28.49 -25.54
N ARG A 3 -31.20 -28.19 -26.86
CA ARG A 3 -30.11 -27.74 -27.72
C ARG A 3 -29.63 -26.31 -27.36
N THR A 4 -30.53 -25.40 -27.02
CA THR A 4 -30.23 -24.02 -26.63
C THR A 4 -29.52 -23.98 -25.26
N PHE A 5 -29.94 -24.85 -24.34
CA PHE A 5 -29.32 -25.00 -23.02
C PHE A 5 -27.88 -25.59 -23.13
N ARG A 6 -27.67 -26.55 -24.05
CA ARG A 6 -26.33 -27.09 -24.35
C ARG A 6 -25.37 -25.99 -24.87
N PHE A 7 -25.86 -25.08 -25.73
CA PHE A 7 -25.09 -23.97 -26.26
C PHE A 7 -24.75 -22.95 -25.17
N LEU A 8 -25.70 -22.64 -24.28
CA LEU A 8 -25.52 -21.72 -23.17
C LEU A 8 -24.47 -22.23 -22.17
N VAL A 9 -24.53 -23.52 -21.82
CA VAL A 9 -23.55 -24.13 -20.88
C VAL A 9 -22.16 -24.20 -21.50
N ILE A 10 -22.02 -24.51 -22.80
CA ILE A 10 -20.73 -24.52 -23.50
C ILE A 10 -20.15 -23.10 -23.58
N PHE A 11 -21.00 -22.09 -23.84
CA PHE A 11 -20.58 -20.70 -23.90
C PHE A 11 -20.15 -20.18 -22.53
N THR A 12 -20.85 -20.55 -21.46
CA THR A 12 -20.49 -20.21 -20.07
C THR A 12 -19.17 -20.86 -19.66
N VAL A 13 -18.93 -22.12 -20.02
CA VAL A 13 -17.67 -22.83 -19.78
C VAL A 13 -16.52 -22.18 -20.55
N LEU A 14 -16.74 -21.82 -21.82
CA LEU A 14 -15.73 -21.11 -22.63
C LEU A 14 -15.43 -19.71 -22.07
N SER A 15 -16.47 -18.97 -21.64
CA SER A 15 -16.31 -17.65 -21.04
C SER A 15 -15.55 -17.71 -19.71
N VAL A 16 -15.82 -18.71 -18.86
CA VAL A 16 -15.09 -18.98 -17.62
C VAL A 16 -13.64 -19.41 -17.91
N TYR A 17 -13.40 -20.18 -18.99
CA TYR A 17 -12.06 -20.61 -19.39
C TYR A 17 -11.23 -19.45 -19.94
N VAL A 18 -11.84 -18.55 -20.72
CA VAL A 18 -11.17 -17.35 -21.26
C VAL A 18 -10.87 -16.32 -20.17
N LEU A 19 -11.72 -16.23 -19.13
CA LEU A 19 -11.53 -15.34 -17.98
C LEU A 19 -10.63 -15.94 -16.89
N ALA A 20 -10.46 -17.26 -16.85
CA ALA A 20 -9.58 -17.97 -15.92
C ALA A 20 -8.14 -18.14 -16.44
N VAL A 21 -7.88 -17.88 -17.73
CA VAL A 21 -6.52 -17.78 -18.24
C VAL A 21 -5.95 -16.46 -17.73
N PRO A 22 -4.90 -16.46 -16.89
CA PRO A 22 -4.23 -15.23 -16.48
C PRO A 22 -3.63 -14.61 -17.74
N THR A 23 -4.25 -13.54 -18.24
CA THR A 23 -3.59 -12.65 -19.17
C THR A 23 -2.35 -12.13 -18.46
N GLY A 24 -1.18 -12.71 -18.76
CA GLY A 24 0.14 -12.24 -18.45
C GLY A 24 0.28 -11.25 -17.27
N ALA A 25 -0.19 -11.60 -16.09
CA ALA A 25 0.36 -11.04 -14.88
C ALA A 25 1.75 -11.65 -14.78
N GLN A 26 2.75 -10.83 -15.06
CA GLN A 26 4.14 -11.14 -14.78
C GLN A 26 4.20 -11.87 -13.45
N ASP A 27 4.88 -12.99 -13.42
CA ASP A 27 5.28 -13.72 -12.23
C ASP A 27 5.82 -12.76 -11.16
N ILE A 28 4.92 -12.23 -10.36
CA ILE A 28 5.26 -11.84 -9.01
C ILE A 28 5.32 -13.18 -8.32
N GLY A 29 6.53 -13.75 -8.25
CA GLY A 29 6.79 -15.00 -7.60
C GLY A 29 6.08 -15.04 -6.25
N VAL A 30 4.98 -15.76 -6.21
CA VAL A 30 4.46 -16.33 -4.99
C VAL A 30 5.40 -17.50 -4.69
N VAL A 31 6.59 -17.16 -4.24
CA VAL A 31 7.38 -18.09 -3.45
C VAL A 31 6.50 -18.41 -2.26
N SER A 32 6.03 -19.62 -2.20
CA SER A 32 5.37 -20.18 -1.03
C SER A 32 6.33 -19.95 0.13
N CYS A 33 6.00 -19.00 1.02
CA CYS A 33 6.74 -18.75 2.25
C CYS A 33 6.51 -19.90 3.24
N SER A 34 7.08 -21.06 2.96
CA SER A 34 7.33 -22.09 3.96
C SER A 34 8.82 -22.24 4.29
N ALA A 35 9.70 -21.35 3.80
CA ALA A 35 11.13 -21.39 4.11
C ALA A 35 11.80 -20.04 3.89
N VAL A 36 11.45 -19.01 4.67
CA VAL A 36 12.33 -17.82 4.88
C VAL A 36 12.03 -17.26 6.28
N ALA A 37 12.40 -18.02 7.27
CA ALA A 37 12.57 -17.56 8.65
C ALA A 37 13.98 -17.91 9.13
N ALA A 38 14.95 -17.73 8.27
CA ALA A 38 16.36 -17.77 8.66
C ALA A 38 17.11 -16.88 7.66
N ASP A 39 17.85 -15.93 8.25
CA ASP A 39 19.03 -15.35 7.64
C ASP A 39 18.92 -14.04 6.85
N GLU A 40 18.68 -12.93 7.58
CA GLU A 40 19.31 -11.66 7.20
C GLU A 40 20.80 -11.59 7.63
N SER A 41 21.35 -12.59 8.31
CA SER A 41 22.73 -12.58 8.82
C SER A 41 23.74 -13.39 8.00
N ASN A 42 23.32 -14.15 7.00
CA ASN A 42 24.21 -15.03 6.23
C ASN A 42 24.33 -14.72 4.72
N CYS A 43 24.10 -13.49 4.29
CA CYS A 43 24.43 -13.05 2.94
C CYS A 43 25.80 -12.33 2.86
N VAL A 44 26.75 -12.75 3.65
CA VAL A 44 28.16 -12.31 3.53
C VAL A 44 29.03 -13.55 3.66
N ASN A 45 29.10 -14.36 2.64
CA ASN A 45 30.23 -15.27 2.35
C ASN A 45 29.83 -16.31 1.29
N VAL A 46 29.68 -15.92 0.02
CA VAL A 46 29.98 -16.74 -1.14
C VAL A 46 30.29 -15.82 -2.31
N ALA A 47 31.48 -15.27 -2.32
CA ALA A 47 32.11 -14.67 -3.49
C ALA A 47 33.63 -14.59 -3.26
N GLU A 48 34.23 -15.75 -3.00
CA GLU A 48 35.65 -15.96 -3.25
C GLU A 48 35.78 -17.41 -3.73
N GLU A 49 36.22 -17.54 -4.93
CA GLU A 49 36.84 -18.63 -5.70
C GLU A 49 36.08 -18.92 -7.01
N ASN A 50 36.55 -18.23 -8.06
CA ASN A 50 37.06 -18.87 -9.28
C ASN A 50 37.41 -17.80 -10.32
N ASP A 51 38.68 -17.36 -10.26
CA ASP A 51 39.40 -16.88 -11.41
C ASP A 51 39.63 -18.02 -12.40
N THR A 52 39.27 -17.82 -13.64
CA THR A 52 40.15 -18.11 -14.80
C THR A 52 39.54 -17.65 -16.13
N MET A 53 40.20 -16.66 -16.70
CA MET A 53 40.57 -16.45 -18.13
C MET A 53 39.57 -16.65 -19.28
N ASN A 54 39.38 -15.61 -20.02
CA ASN A 54 39.71 -15.28 -21.45
C ASN A 54 38.54 -14.46 -22.02
N GLY A 55 38.72 -13.28 -22.51
CA GLY A 55 39.55 -12.86 -23.64
C GLY A 55 38.68 -12.42 -24.79
N SER A 56 38.77 -11.11 -25.15
CA SER A 56 38.48 -10.54 -26.47
C SER A 56 37.05 -10.33 -26.97
N GLY A 57 36.77 -9.07 -27.36
CA GLY A 57 35.83 -8.76 -28.42
C GLY A 57 35.11 -7.41 -28.30
N LEU A 58 35.80 -6.35 -28.68
CA LEU A 58 35.19 -5.06 -29.06
C LEU A 58 34.27 -5.27 -30.27
N CYS A 59 33.08 -4.70 -30.25
CA CYS A 59 32.40 -4.22 -31.46
C CYS A 59 31.51 -3.01 -31.12
N ILE A 60 31.95 -1.88 -31.58
CA ILE A 60 31.20 -0.62 -31.74
C ILE A 60 30.37 -0.77 -33.01
N SER A 61 29.09 -0.45 -32.96
CA SER A 61 28.35 -0.04 -34.16
C SER A 61 27.32 1.03 -33.80
N ASP A 62 27.58 2.22 -34.31
CA ASP A 62 26.65 3.33 -34.44
C ASP A 62 25.42 2.94 -35.24
N VAL A 63 24.24 3.37 -34.83
CA VAL A 63 23.11 3.62 -35.75
C VAL A 63 22.27 4.79 -35.24
N ASN A 64 22.35 5.82 -36.00
CA ASN A 64 21.54 6.99 -36.33
C ASN A 64 20.12 7.16 -35.77
N ASP A 65 19.88 8.43 -35.45
CA ASP A 65 18.63 9.18 -35.41
C ASP A 65 17.56 8.76 -36.41
N THR A 66 16.34 8.59 -35.92
CA THR A 66 15.12 8.92 -36.68
C THR A 66 14.08 9.53 -35.75
N ALA A 67 13.72 10.75 -36.10
CA ALA A 67 12.62 11.53 -35.58
C ALA A 67 11.28 10.81 -35.80
N VAL A 68 10.42 10.74 -34.80
CA VAL A 68 9.00 10.41 -34.96
C VAL A 68 8.17 11.54 -34.38
N THR A 69 7.37 12.09 -35.27
CA THR A 69 6.43 13.17 -35.15
C THR A 69 5.34 12.94 -34.10
N GLU A 70 5.00 14.02 -33.40
CA GLU A 70 3.81 14.17 -32.58
C GLU A 70 2.52 13.91 -33.36
N SER A 71 1.65 13.04 -32.88
CA SER A 71 0.24 13.04 -33.19
C SER A 71 -0.57 13.22 -31.90
N GLY A 72 -1.14 14.41 -31.78
CA GLY A 72 -2.03 14.77 -30.68
C GLY A 72 -3.36 14.03 -30.76
N ALA A 73 -3.70 13.33 -29.70
CA ALA A 73 -5.06 12.89 -29.44
C ALA A 73 -5.63 13.73 -28.29
N LYS A 74 -6.55 14.61 -28.63
CA LYS A 74 -7.43 15.30 -27.68
C LYS A 74 -8.35 14.27 -27.04
N VAL A 75 -8.20 14.05 -25.74
CA VAL A 75 -9.21 13.36 -24.93
C VAL A 75 -10.20 14.41 -24.44
N THR A 76 -11.42 14.35 -24.92
CA THR A 76 -12.56 15.12 -24.43
C THR A 76 -13.00 14.54 -23.07
N GLU A 77 -12.95 15.37 -22.04
CA GLU A 77 -13.54 15.09 -20.74
C GLU A 77 -15.07 15.02 -20.85
N SER A 78 -15.63 13.83 -20.65
CA SER A 78 -17.05 13.68 -20.34
C SER A 78 -17.21 13.67 -18.82
N GLY A 79 -17.82 14.74 -18.29
CA GLY A 79 -18.12 14.88 -16.88
C GLY A 79 -19.13 13.83 -16.40
N THR A 80 -18.69 12.98 -15.50
CA THR A 80 -19.53 12.18 -14.63
C THR A 80 -19.30 12.67 -13.20
N THR A 81 -20.29 13.36 -12.65
CA THR A 81 -20.32 13.80 -11.24
C THR A 81 -20.40 12.58 -10.35
N ALA A 82 -19.30 12.27 -9.67
CA ALA A 82 -19.28 11.31 -8.57
C ALA A 82 -20.05 11.89 -7.36
N PRO A 83 -20.69 11.04 -6.52
CA PRO A 83 -21.36 11.50 -5.31
C PRO A 83 -20.36 12.17 -4.38
N GLU A 84 -20.77 13.28 -3.78
CA GLU A 84 -20.00 14.03 -2.78
C GLU A 84 -19.60 13.12 -1.62
N ILE A 85 -18.40 12.58 -1.68
CA ILE A 85 -17.66 12.15 -0.49
C ILE A 85 -17.42 13.45 0.26
N GLY A 86 -17.87 13.51 1.50
CA GLY A 86 -17.81 14.71 2.33
C GLY A 86 -16.53 15.48 2.11
N LYS A 87 -16.64 16.80 1.90
CA LYS A 87 -15.56 17.69 1.48
C LYS A 87 -14.26 17.30 2.17
N ILE A 88 -13.33 16.70 1.42
CA ILE A 88 -11.95 16.57 1.86
C ILE A 88 -11.48 18.02 2.03
N SER A 89 -11.18 18.40 3.25
CA SER A 89 -10.59 19.72 3.53
C SER A 89 -9.18 19.70 2.93
N THR A 90 -9.07 20.05 1.67
CA THR A 90 -7.81 20.30 0.97
C THR A 90 -7.30 21.71 1.29
N GLY A 91 -7.32 22.09 2.56
CA GLY A 91 -6.86 23.42 3.03
C GLY A 91 -5.38 23.71 2.81
N LEU A 92 -4.66 22.84 2.09
CA LEU A 92 -3.25 22.98 1.76
C LEU A 92 -3.09 23.47 0.29
N SER A 93 -3.64 24.64 -0.04
CA SER A 93 -3.33 25.32 -1.30
C SER A 93 -2.15 26.27 -1.07
N GLY A 94 -0.97 25.89 -1.52
CA GLY A 94 0.23 26.72 -1.45
C GLY A 94 0.24 27.84 -2.47
N LYS A 95 0.54 29.04 -2.02
CA LYS A 95 1.05 30.16 -2.83
C LYS A 95 2.52 30.38 -2.49
N HIS A 96 3.28 30.82 -3.50
CA HIS A 96 4.71 31.16 -3.42
C HIS A 96 5.18 31.80 -2.09
N ARG A 97 6.46 31.67 -1.81
CA ARG A 97 7.29 32.06 -0.65
C ARG A 97 6.93 33.37 0.12
N GLU A 98 6.03 34.18 -0.37
CA GLU A 98 5.54 35.42 0.30
C GLU A 98 4.46 35.15 1.35
N GLY A 99 4.49 34.04 2.10
CA GLY A 99 3.51 33.83 3.16
C GLY A 99 3.54 32.53 3.94
N ASN A 100 4.30 31.52 3.57
CA ASN A 100 4.33 30.28 4.34
C ASN A 100 5.61 30.18 5.17
N THR A 101 5.56 30.67 6.40
CA THR A 101 6.65 30.59 7.39
C THR A 101 6.62 29.28 8.19
N GLY A 102 5.69 28.37 7.91
CA GLY A 102 5.52 27.11 8.64
C GLY A 102 6.57 26.06 8.27
N LYS A 103 6.83 25.16 9.21
CA LYS A 103 7.75 24.03 9.09
C LYS A 103 7.03 22.71 8.95
N VAL A 104 7.69 21.72 8.34
CA VAL A 104 7.28 20.33 8.39
C VAL A 104 8.22 19.56 9.30
N VAL A 105 7.67 18.93 10.33
CA VAL A 105 8.40 17.98 11.18
C VAL A 105 7.94 16.56 10.87
N LEU A 106 8.89 15.72 10.51
CA LEU A 106 8.66 14.30 10.24
C LEU A 106 9.31 13.47 11.35
N MET A 107 8.51 12.81 12.16
CA MET A 107 8.97 11.88 13.19
C MET A 107 8.79 10.44 12.70
N VAL A 108 9.88 9.72 12.51
CA VAL A 108 9.88 8.35 12.02
C VAL A 108 10.24 7.41 13.17
N ILE A 109 9.30 6.51 13.50
CA ILE A 109 9.44 5.51 14.55
C ILE A 109 9.21 4.14 13.90
N ASP A 110 10.28 3.45 13.56
CA ASP A 110 10.20 2.16 12.86
C ASP A 110 9.85 1.01 13.81
N ARG A 111 9.32 -0.08 13.27
CA ARG A 111 9.05 -1.33 14.00
C ARG A 111 8.00 -1.22 15.13
N ILE A 112 7.04 -0.32 14.96
CA ILE A 112 5.86 -0.26 15.84
C ILE A 112 4.58 -0.46 15.03
N GLY A 113 3.54 -0.94 15.70
CA GLY A 113 2.17 -1.04 15.19
C GLY A 113 1.20 -0.23 16.04
N TRP A 114 -0.05 -0.12 15.60
CA TRP A 114 -1.10 0.54 16.39
C TRP A 114 -1.32 -0.09 17.74
N LYS A 115 -1.10 -1.40 17.87
CA LYS A 115 -1.20 -2.10 19.16
C LYS A 115 -0.10 -1.66 20.13
N ASP A 116 1.13 -1.42 19.65
CA ASP A 116 2.21 -0.92 20.50
C ASP A 116 1.90 0.46 21.07
N ILE A 117 1.31 1.36 20.24
CA ILE A 117 0.90 2.70 20.67
C ILE A 117 -0.24 2.62 21.69
N TYR A 118 -1.24 1.75 21.47
CA TYR A 118 -2.37 1.58 22.39
C TYR A 118 -1.97 1.03 23.75
N GLU A 119 -0.96 0.15 23.83
CA GLU A 119 -0.52 -0.51 25.06
C GLU A 119 0.58 0.25 25.82
N ALA A 120 1.22 1.25 25.19
CA ALA A 120 2.26 2.06 25.81
C ALA A 120 1.70 3.35 26.43
N ASP A 121 2.44 3.91 27.41
CA ASP A 121 2.13 5.24 27.96
C ASP A 121 2.73 6.32 27.03
N THR A 122 1.88 6.86 26.15
CA THR A 122 2.30 7.79 25.08
C THR A 122 1.46 9.07 25.06
N PRO A 123 1.46 9.87 26.15
CA PRO A 123 0.57 11.02 26.31
C PRO A 123 0.75 12.10 25.23
N ASN A 124 1.93 12.23 24.63
CA ASN A 124 2.18 13.23 23.58
C ASN A 124 1.67 12.75 22.21
N ILE A 125 1.81 11.46 21.92
CA ILE A 125 1.19 10.83 20.73
C ILE A 125 -0.34 10.87 20.90
N ASP A 126 -0.88 10.59 22.08
CA ASP A 126 -2.32 10.67 22.36
C ASP A 126 -2.84 12.08 22.10
N ARG A 127 -2.12 13.10 22.57
CA ARG A 127 -2.45 14.50 22.28
C ARG A 127 -2.46 14.78 20.77
N LEU A 128 -1.49 14.26 20.01
CA LEU A 128 -1.49 14.42 18.56
C LEU A 128 -2.69 13.74 17.89
N MET A 129 -3.10 12.58 18.39
CA MET A 129 -4.30 11.87 17.90
C MET A 129 -5.60 12.60 18.22
N GLU A 130 -5.66 13.31 19.34
CA GLU A 130 -6.83 14.09 19.74
C GLU A 130 -7.04 15.34 18.88
N ILE A 131 -5.98 15.93 18.35
CA ILE A 131 -6.05 17.18 17.57
C ILE A 131 -5.85 16.99 16.07
N GLY A 132 -5.33 15.84 15.66
CA GLY A 132 -4.97 15.53 14.29
C GLY A 132 -5.76 14.39 13.67
N ALA A 133 -5.24 13.86 12.59
CA ALA A 133 -5.79 12.72 11.86
C ALA A 133 -4.89 11.48 11.98
N ILE A 134 -5.52 10.32 12.16
CA ILE A 134 -4.85 9.03 12.31
C ILE A 134 -5.25 8.08 11.19
N GLY A 135 -4.41 7.11 10.90
CA GLY A 135 -4.74 6.09 9.90
C GLY A 135 -3.70 5.02 9.68
N LEU A 136 -3.94 4.26 8.65
CA LEU A 136 -3.15 3.13 8.20
C LEU A 136 -2.37 3.52 6.93
N MET A 137 -1.06 3.34 6.94
CA MET A 137 -0.20 3.58 5.78
C MET A 137 0.22 2.24 5.16
N THR A 138 0.11 2.12 3.84
CA THR A 138 0.61 0.94 3.13
C THR A 138 2.14 0.97 3.04
N THR A 139 2.76 -0.21 2.96
CA THR A 139 4.22 -0.36 2.95
C THR A 139 4.70 -0.99 1.63
N ASN A 140 4.22 -0.49 0.50
CA ASN A 140 4.50 -1.08 -0.81
C ASN A 140 5.77 -0.50 -1.44
N THR A 141 6.56 -1.39 -2.02
CA THR A 141 7.80 -1.07 -2.76
C THR A 141 7.80 -1.82 -4.09
N ALA A 142 8.80 -1.62 -4.92
CA ALA A 142 8.99 -2.42 -6.14
C ALA A 142 9.69 -3.77 -5.88
N GLY A 143 10.18 -4.01 -4.66
CA GLY A 143 10.83 -5.24 -4.24
C GLY A 143 10.26 -5.77 -2.92
N SER A 144 11.10 -6.38 -2.10
CA SER A 144 10.74 -6.83 -0.75
C SER A 144 10.38 -5.64 0.15
N ARG A 145 9.51 -5.87 1.14
CA ARG A 145 9.21 -4.88 2.19
C ARG A 145 10.34 -4.85 3.21
N SER A 146 11.35 -4.06 2.93
CA SER A 146 12.50 -3.82 3.80
C SER A 146 12.71 -2.32 3.99
N CYS A 147 13.36 -1.91 5.07
CA CYS A 147 13.68 -0.49 5.30
C CYS A 147 14.49 0.08 4.14
N ASN A 148 15.44 -0.68 3.57
CA ASN A 148 16.20 -0.26 2.39
C ASN A 148 15.33 0.19 1.22
N ASN A 149 14.22 -0.51 0.97
CA ASN A 149 13.31 -0.21 -0.13
C ASN A 149 12.25 0.82 0.25
N LEU A 150 11.75 0.79 1.49
CA LEU A 150 10.65 1.66 1.92
C LEU A 150 11.04 3.12 1.97
N TYR A 151 12.17 3.44 2.60
CA TYR A 151 12.61 4.84 2.72
C TYR A 151 12.90 5.47 1.36
N VAL A 152 13.61 4.78 0.47
CA VAL A 152 13.86 5.30 -0.89
C VAL A 152 12.57 5.41 -1.71
N THR A 153 11.59 4.50 -1.52
CA THR A 153 10.28 4.55 -2.15
C THR A 153 9.48 5.78 -1.74
N MET A 154 9.48 6.10 -0.43
CA MET A 154 8.81 7.29 0.09
C MET A 154 9.43 8.57 -0.46
N GLY A 155 10.76 8.64 -0.52
CA GLY A 155 11.49 9.78 -1.08
C GLY A 155 11.34 9.94 -2.59
N ALA A 156 11.21 8.84 -3.33
CA ALA A 156 10.96 8.89 -4.77
C ALA A 156 9.49 9.22 -5.11
N GLY A 157 8.56 8.97 -4.17
CA GLY A 157 7.11 9.04 -4.45
C GLY A 157 6.67 8.03 -5.52
N ALA A 158 7.46 7.00 -5.77
CA ALA A 158 7.21 5.92 -6.71
C ALA A 158 7.76 4.61 -6.15
N ARG A 159 7.18 3.47 -6.52
CA ARG A 159 7.68 2.17 -6.07
C ARG A 159 9.03 1.88 -6.67
N ILE A 160 10.08 1.93 -5.86
CA ILE A 160 11.45 1.66 -6.27
C ILE A 160 12.12 0.61 -5.37
N THR A 161 13.28 0.15 -5.80
CA THR A 161 14.13 -0.76 -5.03
C THR A 161 15.34 0.00 -4.51
N GLY A 162 15.60 -0.10 -3.22
CA GLY A 162 16.83 0.38 -2.61
C GLY A 162 18.04 -0.52 -2.88
N SER A 163 19.05 -0.38 -2.08
CA SER A 163 20.25 -1.23 -2.11
C SER A 163 20.64 -1.63 -0.68
N ALA A 164 21.53 -2.59 -0.55
CA ALA A 164 22.12 -2.94 0.76
C ALA A 164 22.84 -1.74 1.40
N ASN A 165 23.30 -0.81 0.58
CA ASN A 165 24.00 0.39 1.02
C ASN A 165 23.07 1.62 1.22
N SER A 166 21.75 1.47 1.04
CA SER A 166 20.79 2.57 1.32
C SER A 166 20.91 3.15 2.74
N PRO A 167 21.22 2.38 3.80
CA PRO A 167 21.40 2.94 5.14
C PRO A 167 22.76 3.59 5.37
N LEU A 168 23.71 3.50 4.44
CA LEU A 168 25.05 4.07 4.61
C LEU A 168 25.05 5.57 4.31
N SER A 169 24.66 6.35 5.30
CA SER A 169 24.59 7.81 5.24
C SER A 169 25.51 8.42 6.30
N PHE A 170 26.31 9.40 5.92
CA PHE A 170 27.36 9.96 6.77
C PHE A 170 27.47 11.47 6.59
N SER A 171 27.87 12.17 7.66
CA SER A 171 28.25 13.58 7.58
C SER A 171 29.53 13.75 6.73
N SER A 172 29.64 14.90 6.09
CA SER A 172 30.85 15.29 5.33
C SER A 172 32.16 15.18 6.13
N GLU A 173 32.08 15.29 7.45
CA GLU A 173 33.20 15.27 8.38
C GLU A 173 33.55 13.86 8.90
N ASP A 174 32.69 12.88 8.61
CA ASP A 174 32.88 11.51 9.05
C ASP A 174 34.00 10.81 8.26
N VAL A 175 34.48 9.71 8.87
CA VAL A 175 35.41 8.75 8.25
C VAL A 175 34.75 7.39 8.26
N TYR A 176 34.73 6.72 7.12
CA TYR A 176 34.18 5.37 6.97
C TYR A 176 35.25 4.46 6.36
N GLN A 177 35.55 3.33 7.01
CA GLN A 177 36.58 2.36 6.59
C GLN A 177 37.97 3.01 6.32
N GLY A 178 38.32 4.01 7.14
CA GLY A 178 39.59 4.71 7.03
C GLY A 178 39.67 5.79 5.94
N GLN A 179 38.58 6.04 5.20
CA GLN A 179 38.51 7.07 4.17
C GLN A 179 37.55 8.20 4.57
N LYS A 180 37.86 9.44 4.18
CA LYS A 180 36.97 10.58 4.40
C LYS A 180 35.72 10.43 3.53
N ILE A 181 34.58 10.80 4.08
CA ILE A 181 33.29 10.72 3.35
C ILE A 181 33.29 11.62 2.10
N THR A 182 33.94 12.77 2.15
CA THR A 182 34.11 13.66 0.99
C THR A 182 34.79 12.96 -0.18
N ASP A 183 35.84 12.16 0.09
CA ASP A 183 36.61 11.46 -0.92
C ASP A 183 35.82 10.27 -1.49
N LEU A 184 35.20 9.49 -0.60
CA LEU A 184 34.31 8.37 -1.00
C LEU A 184 33.13 8.88 -1.85
N TYR A 185 32.48 9.95 -1.43
CA TYR A 185 31.36 10.53 -2.18
C TYR A 185 31.83 11.02 -3.57
N TYR A 186 33.01 11.66 -3.64
CA TYR A 186 33.61 12.08 -4.92
C TYR A 186 33.90 10.87 -5.82
N GLN A 187 34.47 9.79 -5.28
CA GLN A 187 34.73 8.56 -6.03
C GLN A 187 33.46 7.94 -6.58
N ILE A 188 32.33 7.98 -5.82
CA ILE A 188 31.05 7.39 -6.23
C ILE A 188 30.30 8.25 -7.25
N THR A 189 30.34 9.58 -7.07
CA THR A 189 29.45 10.49 -7.81
C THR A 189 30.17 11.45 -8.76
N GLY A 190 31.50 11.61 -8.64
CA GLY A 190 32.26 12.63 -9.35
C GLY A 190 31.98 14.07 -8.87
N ARG A 191 31.32 14.25 -7.72
CA ARG A 191 30.86 15.55 -7.21
C ARG A 191 31.46 15.83 -5.84
N SER A 192 31.70 17.11 -5.53
CA SER A 192 32.13 17.54 -4.20
C SER A 192 30.93 17.56 -3.23
N LEU A 193 31.15 17.10 -1.99
CA LEU A 193 30.15 17.14 -0.92
C LEU A 193 30.29 18.49 -0.18
N PRO A 194 29.19 19.24 0.00
CA PRO A 194 29.21 20.46 0.80
C PRO A 194 29.54 20.17 2.28
N ALA A 195 30.21 21.11 2.94
CA ALA A 195 30.49 21.01 4.37
C ALA A 195 29.19 20.97 5.19
N GLY A 196 29.12 20.11 6.20
CA GLY A 196 27.95 19.91 7.06
C GLY A 196 26.81 19.14 6.40
N ALA A 197 26.94 18.72 5.13
CA ALA A 197 25.95 17.90 4.45
C ALA A 197 26.11 16.41 4.79
N ILE A 198 25.03 15.65 4.62
CA ILE A 198 25.00 14.20 4.76
C ILE A 198 24.98 13.58 3.37
N ALA A 199 25.90 12.67 3.09
CA ALA A 199 25.97 11.89 1.85
C ALA A 199 25.43 10.48 2.05
N ASN A 200 24.60 10.00 1.13
CA ASN A 200 24.22 8.60 1.03
C ASN A 200 25.13 7.88 0.03
N LEU A 201 25.95 6.96 0.53
CA LEU A 201 26.92 6.22 -0.28
C LEU A 201 26.27 5.14 -1.17
N GLY A 202 25.00 4.82 -0.92
CA GLY A 202 24.23 3.85 -1.72
C GLY A 202 23.59 4.45 -2.97
N ILE A 203 23.65 5.75 -3.20
CA ILE A 203 22.93 6.47 -4.26
C ILE A 203 23.11 5.86 -5.66
N ALA A 204 24.35 5.56 -6.06
CA ALA A 204 24.64 4.99 -7.38
C ALA A 204 24.01 3.61 -7.59
N GLN A 205 23.96 2.79 -6.54
CA GLN A 205 23.32 1.47 -6.59
C GLN A 205 21.79 1.61 -6.68
N VAL A 206 21.20 2.54 -5.92
CA VAL A 206 19.76 2.83 -6.00
C VAL A 206 19.38 3.26 -7.41
N TYR A 207 20.17 4.10 -8.06
CA TYR A 207 19.96 4.45 -9.47
C TYR A 207 19.98 3.23 -10.37
N ARG A 208 21.04 2.41 -10.29
CA ARG A 208 21.21 1.21 -11.14
C ARG A 208 20.06 0.21 -10.96
N ASN A 209 19.59 -0.01 -9.72
CA ASN A 209 18.50 -0.93 -9.42
C ASN A 209 17.14 -0.49 -10.03
N ASN A 210 17.05 0.75 -10.51
CA ASN A 210 15.80 1.33 -10.99
C ASN A 210 15.84 1.84 -12.44
N LEU A 211 16.94 1.64 -13.19
CA LEU A 211 17.09 2.10 -14.58
C LEU A 211 16.02 1.53 -15.53
N ASN A 212 15.62 0.27 -15.35
CA ASN A 212 14.75 -0.45 -16.27
C ASN A 212 13.32 -0.62 -15.72
N ARG A 213 12.79 0.38 -14.99
CA ARG A 213 11.40 0.33 -14.53
C ARG A 213 10.42 0.60 -15.66
N PRO A 214 9.26 -0.10 -15.70
CA PRO A 214 8.24 0.11 -16.74
C PRO A 214 7.45 1.42 -16.56
N TYR A 215 7.81 2.24 -15.61
CA TYR A 215 7.21 3.55 -15.30
C TYR A 215 8.31 4.55 -14.94
N PRO A 216 8.07 5.85 -15.13
CA PRO A 216 9.06 6.87 -14.82
C PRO A 216 9.38 6.87 -13.32
N VAL A 217 10.67 6.89 -13.00
CA VAL A 217 11.18 6.90 -11.62
C VAL A 217 12.25 7.97 -11.49
N ARG A 218 12.18 8.75 -10.41
CA ARG A 218 13.21 9.71 -10.03
C ARG A 218 13.69 9.46 -8.61
N VAL A 219 14.90 8.92 -8.48
CA VAL A 219 15.55 8.72 -7.16
C VAL A 219 15.75 10.08 -6.51
N GLY A 220 15.40 10.22 -5.22
CA GLY A 220 15.56 11.47 -4.49
C GLY A 220 14.61 12.60 -4.95
N ALA A 221 13.44 12.25 -5.51
CA ALA A 221 12.51 13.24 -6.04
C ALA A 221 12.06 14.28 -5.01
N LEU A 222 11.75 13.85 -3.77
CA LEU A 222 11.32 14.74 -2.69
C LEU A 222 12.40 15.78 -2.36
N GLY A 223 13.62 15.33 -2.04
CA GLY A 223 14.73 16.24 -1.71
C GLY A 223 15.10 17.13 -2.89
N THR A 224 15.00 16.62 -4.12
CA THR A 224 15.26 17.41 -5.33
C THR A 224 14.22 18.52 -5.52
N ALA A 225 12.93 18.23 -5.36
CA ALA A 225 11.87 19.21 -5.50
C ALA A 225 12.01 20.33 -4.45
N LEU A 226 12.23 19.95 -3.18
CA LEU A 226 12.47 20.92 -2.10
C LEU A 226 13.67 21.81 -2.39
N ARG A 227 14.80 21.22 -2.79
CA ARG A 227 16.02 21.97 -3.13
C ARG A 227 15.82 22.92 -4.32
N GLN A 228 15.12 22.50 -5.37
CA GLN A 228 14.88 23.32 -6.56
C GLN A 228 14.06 24.57 -6.24
N GLU A 229 13.14 24.46 -5.28
CA GLU A 229 12.32 25.59 -4.80
C GLU A 229 12.97 26.34 -3.61
N GLY A 230 14.22 26.00 -3.27
CA GLY A 230 15.01 26.69 -2.26
C GLY A 230 14.67 26.35 -0.81
N TYR A 231 13.95 25.25 -0.56
CA TYR A 231 13.68 24.75 0.78
C TYR A 231 14.80 23.86 1.30
N SER A 232 15.11 24.01 2.57
CA SER A 232 16.18 23.28 3.25
C SER A 232 15.65 22.12 4.08
N VAL A 233 16.35 20.99 4.03
CA VAL A 233 16.02 19.75 4.75
C VAL A 233 17.10 19.43 5.75
N ALA A 234 16.70 19.05 6.97
CA ALA A 234 17.58 18.50 8.00
C ALA A 234 17.12 17.09 8.40
N VAL A 235 18.10 16.20 8.62
CA VAL A 235 17.87 14.84 9.11
C VAL A 235 18.64 14.58 10.40
N ILE A 236 17.97 14.05 11.43
CA ILE A 236 18.54 13.81 12.74
C ILE A 236 18.17 12.43 13.23
N GLY A 237 19.11 11.69 13.82
CA GLY A 237 18.87 10.37 14.39
C GLY A 237 19.37 9.22 13.54
N ASN A 238 19.36 8.04 14.12
CA ASN A 238 19.81 6.80 13.48
C ASN A 238 19.28 5.56 14.21
N SER A 239 19.39 4.43 13.54
CA SER A 239 19.16 3.09 14.08
C SER A 239 20.46 2.28 14.24
N ASP A 240 21.62 2.95 14.31
CA ASP A 240 22.95 2.33 14.39
C ASP A 240 23.04 1.29 15.51
N ARG A 241 23.75 0.21 15.21
CA ARG A 241 24.21 -0.78 16.19
C ARG A 241 25.73 -0.61 16.42
N PRO A 242 26.31 -1.21 17.45
CA PRO A 242 27.75 -1.15 17.67
C PRO A 242 28.59 -1.67 16.49
N ASP A 243 28.06 -2.64 15.74
CA ASP A 243 28.71 -3.35 14.63
C ASP A 243 28.26 -2.89 13.25
N LYS A 244 27.19 -2.07 13.15
CA LYS A 244 26.60 -1.72 11.86
C LYS A 244 25.95 -0.34 11.84
N GLN A 245 26.24 0.44 10.81
CA GLN A 245 25.58 1.71 10.56
C GLN A 245 24.22 1.47 9.87
N LEU A 246 23.17 2.00 10.48
CA LEU A 246 21.78 1.86 10.03
C LEU A 246 21.09 3.24 10.09
N ARG A 247 21.23 4.05 9.04
CA ARG A 247 20.77 5.44 8.93
C ARG A 247 19.89 5.57 7.71
N TYR A 248 18.63 5.11 7.85
CA TYR A 248 17.71 4.96 6.73
C TYR A 248 17.09 6.29 6.28
N LEU A 249 16.77 7.17 7.21
CA LEU A 249 16.03 8.40 6.95
C LEU A 249 16.66 9.33 5.92
N PRO A 250 18.00 9.51 5.84
CA PRO A 250 18.60 10.29 4.78
C PRO A 250 18.26 9.79 3.38
N SER A 251 18.09 8.48 3.17
CA SER A 251 17.75 7.93 1.86
C SER A 251 16.34 8.31 1.37
N MET A 252 15.44 8.71 2.28
CA MET A 252 14.11 9.26 1.95
C MET A 252 14.20 10.73 1.53
N LEU A 253 15.08 11.50 2.15
CA LEU A 253 15.09 12.96 2.04
C LEU A 253 16.26 13.52 1.21
N MET A 254 17.18 12.65 0.76
CA MET A 254 18.26 13.02 -0.16
C MET A 254 17.71 13.54 -1.50
N ASP A 255 18.46 14.41 -2.12
CA ASP A 255 18.20 14.84 -3.49
C ASP A 255 18.74 13.82 -4.54
N ASP A 256 18.62 14.16 -5.82
CA ASP A 256 19.11 13.38 -6.96
C ASP A 256 20.64 13.17 -6.97
N ARG A 257 21.36 13.85 -6.10
CA ARG A 257 22.82 13.69 -5.90
C ARG A 257 23.12 12.76 -4.72
N GLY A 258 22.11 12.31 -3.95
CA GLY A 258 22.29 11.54 -2.74
C GLY A 258 22.69 12.38 -1.53
N VAL A 259 22.32 13.66 -1.50
CA VAL A 259 22.74 14.63 -0.47
C VAL A 259 21.53 15.14 0.31
N VAL A 260 21.67 15.20 1.63
CA VAL A 260 20.79 15.99 2.53
C VAL A 260 21.61 17.19 3.00
N PRO A 261 21.09 18.43 2.94
CA PRO A 261 21.88 19.64 3.17
C PRO A 261 22.49 19.77 4.56
N MET A 262 21.83 19.27 5.61
CA MET A 262 22.29 19.40 6.99
C MET A 262 21.70 18.31 7.89
N GLY A 263 22.26 18.16 9.08
CA GLY A 263 21.74 17.26 10.11
C GLY A 263 22.83 16.55 10.90
N GLU A 264 22.41 15.62 11.75
CA GLU A 264 23.29 14.81 12.58
C GLU A 264 22.75 13.37 12.60
N VAL A 265 23.55 12.44 12.09
CA VAL A 265 23.16 11.01 11.98
C VAL A 265 24.20 10.08 12.62
N GLY A 266 25.22 10.65 13.24
CA GLY A 266 26.36 9.94 13.79
C GLY A 266 26.11 9.31 15.16
N GLN A 267 27.16 8.64 15.66
CA GLN A 267 27.17 8.04 16.99
C GLN A 267 27.20 9.06 18.14
N THR A 268 27.44 10.32 17.82
CA THR A 268 27.34 11.44 18.76
C THR A 268 26.00 11.52 19.46
N LEU A 269 24.93 11.07 18.79
CA LEU A 269 23.55 11.05 19.28
C LEU A 269 23.27 9.88 20.25
N ILE A 270 24.19 8.94 20.39
CA ILE A 270 24.02 7.72 21.16
C ILE A 270 24.58 7.90 22.57
N ALA A 271 23.90 7.30 23.56
CA ALA A 271 24.37 7.11 24.92
C ALA A 271 24.52 5.61 25.21
N LYS A 272 25.51 5.26 26.05
CA LYS A 272 25.65 3.90 26.60
C LYS A 272 24.58 3.68 27.67
N ASP A 273 23.90 2.55 27.58
CA ASP A 273 22.88 2.12 28.55
C ASP A 273 22.78 0.59 28.55
N GLY A 274 23.42 -0.03 29.51
CA GLY A 274 23.46 -1.52 29.63
C GLY A 274 22.11 -2.18 29.87
N SER A 275 21.06 -1.41 30.19
CA SER A 275 19.70 -1.93 30.33
C SER A 275 18.94 -2.00 29.01
N ARG A 276 19.53 -1.53 27.91
CA ARG A 276 18.91 -1.44 26.59
C ARG A 276 19.50 -2.44 25.59
N PRO A 277 18.77 -2.80 24.53
CA PRO A 277 19.29 -3.59 23.42
C PRO A 277 20.61 -3.05 22.90
N PHE A 278 21.57 -3.94 22.64
CA PHE A 278 22.94 -3.60 22.25
C PHE A 278 23.72 -2.74 23.26
N GLY A 279 23.22 -2.51 24.48
CA GLY A 279 23.85 -1.66 25.48
C GLY A 279 23.86 -0.16 25.16
N ILE A 280 22.98 0.28 24.28
CA ILE A 280 22.91 1.67 23.78
C ILE A 280 21.47 2.17 23.61
N ARG A 281 21.30 3.49 23.65
CA ARG A 281 20.05 4.18 23.29
C ARG A 281 20.34 5.53 22.65
N LEU A 282 19.34 6.12 22.01
CA LEU A 282 19.39 7.54 21.66
C LEU A 282 19.38 8.42 22.91
N ASP A 283 20.19 9.45 22.88
CA ASP A 283 20.23 10.47 23.93
C ASP A 283 19.30 11.61 23.58
N GLY A 284 18.13 11.68 24.24
CA GLY A 284 17.12 12.69 23.98
C GLY A 284 17.63 14.13 24.12
N ASP A 285 18.62 14.39 25.00
CA ASP A 285 19.22 15.72 25.17
C ASP A 285 20.14 16.08 24.01
N LYS A 286 20.91 15.13 23.51
CA LYS A 286 21.73 15.33 22.32
C LYS A 286 20.87 15.49 21.07
N MET A 287 19.81 14.67 20.96
CA MET A 287 18.86 14.76 19.86
C MET A 287 18.19 16.13 19.80
N ILE A 288 17.68 16.67 20.92
CA ILE A 288 17.03 17.98 20.92
C ILE A 288 18.01 19.12 20.62
N ARG A 289 19.25 19.05 21.11
CA ARG A 289 20.29 20.02 20.76
C ARG A 289 20.62 19.98 19.27
N ALA A 290 20.67 18.80 18.65
CA ALA A 290 20.84 18.65 17.21
C ALA A 290 19.67 19.28 16.43
N VAL A 291 18.43 19.07 16.89
CA VAL A 291 17.24 19.74 16.34
C VAL A 291 17.37 21.27 16.46
N GLU A 292 17.76 21.80 17.61
CA GLU A 292 17.94 23.23 17.86
C GLU A 292 19.00 23.84 16.92
N GLY A 293 20.07 23.14 16.67
CA GLY A 293 21.16 23.59 15.78
C GLY A 293 20.74 23.80 14.32
N VAL A 294 19.65 23.14 13.88
CA VAL A 294 19.13 23.22 12.50
C VAL A 294 17.77 23.92 12.43
N TRP A 295 17.11 24.17 13.57
CA TRP A 295 15.71 24.60 13.61
C TRP A 295 15.43 25.84 12.76
N ASP A 296 16.25 26.87 12.89
CA ASP A 296 16.05 28.14 12.17
C ASP A 296 16.53 28.10 10.71
N LYS A 297 17.24 27.02 10.32
CA LYS A 297 17.85 26.89 9.00
C LYS A 297 17.09 25.92 8.10
N ALA A 298 16.33 24.99 8.69
CA ALA A 298 15.61 23.94 7.96
C ALA A 298 14.10 24.24 7.90
N ASP A 299 13.54 24.05 6.73
CA ASP A 299 12.08 24.10 6.50
C ASP A 299 11.43 22.73 6.77
N VAL A 300 12.16 21.64 6.48
CA VAL A 300 11.77 20.26 6.80
C VAL A 300 12.77 19.68 7.80
N VAL A 301 12.31 19.29 8.98
CA VAL A 301 13.11 18.62 10.01
C VAL A 301 12.62 17.20 10.18
N ALA A 302 13.41 16.22 9.78
CA ALA A 302 13.06 14.82 9.89
C ALA A 302 13.92 14.11 10.94
N ILE A 303 13.27 13.30 11.76
CA ILE A 303 13.87 12.68 12.94
C ILE A 303 13.63 11.17 12.88
N GLU A 304 14.70 10.38 12.97
CA GLU A 304 14.67 8.92 13.08
C GLU A 304 14.85 8.52 14.54
N TRP A 305 13.80 7.94 15.15
CA TRP A 305 13.87 7.37 16.48
C TRP A 305 14.19 5.88 16.41
N GLY A 306 15.47 5.53 16.43
CA GLY A 306 15.96 4.20 16.11
C GLY A 306 15.90 3.18 17.26
N ASP A 307 15.51 3.55 18.49
CA ASP A 307 15.51 2.62 19.62
C ASP A 307 14.48 1.50 19.47
N THR A 308 13.34 1.77 18.86
CA THR A 308 12.33 0.76 18.54
C THR A 308 12.84 -0.23 17.49
N TYR A 309 13.58 0.25 16.50
CA TYR A 309 14.27 -0.62 15.52
C TYR A 309 15.32 -1.50 16.22
N ARG A 310 16.16 -0.93 17.11
CA ARG A 310 17.16 -1.67 17.87
C ARG A 310 16.51 -2.76 18.74
N ALA A 311 15.38 -2.47 19.40
CA ALA A 311 14.64 -3.45 20.19
C ALA A 311 14.17 -4.64 19.33
N GLU A 312 13.60 -4.35 18.15
CA GLU A 312 13.13 -5.39 17.22
C GLU A 312 14.29 -6.20 16.63
N ASP A 313 15.41 -5.54 16.29
CA ASP A 313 16.58 -6.20 15.70
C ASP A 313 17.32 -7.09 16.72
N TYR A 314 17.26 -6.75 18.02
CA TYR A 314 17.85 -7.53 19.13
C TYR A 314 16.98 -8.71 19.59
N ARG A 315 15.79 -8.92 18.97
CA ARG A 315 14.77 -9.90 19.39
C ARG A 315 15.27 -11.33 19.60
N TYR A 316 16.24 -11.77 18.78
CA TYR A 316 16.79 -13.13 18.88
C TYR A 316 17.65 -13.36 20.14
N ASN A 317 18.03 -12.28 20.82
CA ASN A 317 18.77 -12.31 22.08
C ASN A 317 17.86 -12.09 23.29
N LEU A 318 16.54 -12.02 23.09
CA LEU A 318 15.55 -11.71 24.11
C LEU A 318 14.54 -12.84 24.25
N MET A 319 14.00 -13.00 25.47
CA MET A 319 12.73 -13.69 25.65
C MET A 319 11.59 -12.80 25.11
N ASP A 320 10.51 -13.39 24.61
CA ASP A 320 9.41 -12.66 23.97
C ASP A 320 8.82 -11.57 24.87
N SER A 321 8.66 -11.85 26.17
CA SER A 321 8.20 -10.87 27.16
C SER A 321 9.12 -9.65 27.28
N MET A 322 10.43 -9.86 27.17
CA MET A 322 11.41 -8.78 27.25
C MET A 322 11.48 -7.95 25.98
N LEU A 323 11.22 -8.55 24.84
CA LEU A 323 11.10 -7.80 23.59
C LEU A 323 9.99 -6.75 23.68
N GLU A 324 8.83 -7.13 24.23
CA GLU A 324 7.71 -6.19 24.41
C GLU A 324 8.05 -5.08 25.41
N VAL A 325 8.73 -5.41 26.51
CA VAL A 325 9.21 -4.43 27.50
C VAL A 325 10.16 -3.42 26.85
N HIS A 326 11.16 -3.89 26.11
CA HIS A 326 12.14 -3.00 25.46
C HIS A 326 11.51 -2.13 24.37
N ARG A 327 10.59 -2.69 23.57
CA ARG A 327 9.87 -1.93 22.53
C ARG A 327 8.99 -0.85 23.16
N ARG A 328 8.22 -1.20 24.18
CA ARG A 328 7.38 -0.25 24.92
C ARG A 328 8.22 0.88 25.48
N LYS A 329 9.30 0.55 26.17
CA LYS A 329 10.18 1.57 26.76
C LYS A 329 10.84 2.46 25.70
N ALA A 330 11.23 1.90 24.56
CA ALA A 330 11.77 2.69 23.44
C ALA A 330 10.72 3.63 22.85
N LEU A 331 9.45 3.21 22.80
CA LEU A 331 8.35 4.03 22.31
C LEU A 331 7.99 5.14 23.31
N GLU A 332 7.94 4.85 24.62
CA GLU A 332 7.71 5.83 25.69
C GLU A 332 8.80 6.93 25.70
N ASP A 333 10.08 6.54 25.53
CA ASP A 333 11.19 7.50 25.41
C ASP A 333 11.03 8.36 24.13
N GLY A 334 10.56 7.77 23.02
CA GLY A 334 10.22 8.49 21.78
C GLY A 334 9.05 9.45 21.96
N ASP A 335 8.03 9.06 22.71
CA ASP A 335 6.90 9.93 23.05
C ASP A 335 7.34 11.14 23.89
N ALA A 336 8.17 10.91 24.90
CA ALA A 336 8.74 11.99 25.69
C ALA A 336 9.56 12.98 24.82
N PHE A 337 10.26 12.47 23.81
CA PHE A 337 10.96 13.31 22.83
C PHE A 337 9.98 14.09 21.95
N ILE A 338 8.88 13.48 21.50
CA ILE A 338 7.81 14.17 20.76
C ILE A 338 7.24 15.32 21.59
N GLY A 339 7.03 15.14 22.90
CA GLY A 339 6.60 16.20 23.80
C GLY A 339 7.53 17.44 23.79
N ARG A 340 8.84 17.21 23.70
CA ARG A 340 9.83 18.30 23.56
C ARG A 340 9.76 18.99 22.20
N LEU A 341 9.48 18.24 21.12
CA LEU A 341 9.28 18.81 19.78
C LEU A 341 8.00 19.65 19.72
N LEU A 342 6.92 19.20 20.33
CA LEU A 342 5.64 19.91 20.36
C LEU A 342 5.75 21.28 21.03
N ASN A 343 6.66 21.46 21.99
CA ASN A 343 6.92 22.76 22.61
C ASN A 343 7.60 23.77 21.66
N LYS A 344 8.16 23.31 20.53
CA LYS A 344 8.81 24.15 19.51
C LYS A 344 7.90 24.45 18.31
N LEU A 345 6.82 23.70 18.15
CA LEU A 345 5.91 23.77 17.02
C LEU A 345 4.73 24.74 17.30
N ASP A 346 4.41 25.55 16.32
CA ASP A 346 3.11 26.22 16.24
C ASP A 346 2.21 25.44 15.26
N LEU A 347 1.35 24.58 15.78
CA LEU A 347 0.46 23.74 14.97
C LEU A 347 -0.56 24.55 14.12
N LYS A 348 -0.64 25.87 14.28
CA LYS A 348 -1.43 26.73 13.38
C LYS A 348 -0.70 27.00 12.06
N SER A 349 0.62 27.04 12.09
CA SER A 349 1.48 27.29 10.94
C SER A 349 2.26 26.06 10.47
N ASP A 350 2.60 25.16 11.36
CA ASP A 350 3.45 24.00 11.15
C ASP A 350 2.65 22.71 10.94
N LEU A 351 3.31 21.71 10.37
CA LEU A 351 2.79 20.35 10.17
C LEU A 351 3.71 19.34 10.84
N ILE A 352 3.17 18.46 11.66
CA ILE A 352 3.88 17.30 12.18
C ILE A 352 3.27 16.01 11.62
N MET A 353 4.15 15.11 11.20
CA MET A 353 3.79 13.75 10.74
C MET A 353 4.57 12.74 11.58
N VAL A 354 3.88 11.84 12.25
CA VAL A 354 4.48 10.67 12.91
C VAL A 354 4.14 9.44 12.11
N LEU A 355 5.12 8.69 11.65
CA LEU A 355 4.89 7.53 10.81
C LEU A 355 5.86 6.38 11.06
N THR A 356 5.40 5.18 10.71
CA THR A 356 6.17 3.94 10.76
C THR A 356 6.37 3.40 9.35
N PRO A 357 7.58 3.42 8.80
CA PRO A 357 7.85 2.83 7.49
C PRO A 357 7.62 1.32 7.44
N LEU A 358 8.03 0.58 8.48
CA LEU A 358 7.87 -0.87 8.53
C LEU A 358 7.42 -1.32 9.92
N GLY A 359 6.34 -2.09 9.98
CA GLY A 359 5.79 -2.63 11.22
C GLY A 359 6.68 -3.68 11.89
N PRO A 360 6.34 -4.11 13.13
CA PRO A 360 7.05 -5.14 13.86
C PRO A 360 6.87 -6.51 13.19
N LEU A 361 7.86 -7.39 13.32
CA LEU A 361 7.87 -8.71 12.68
C LEU A 361 6.65 -9.57 13.08
N ARG A 362 6.17 -9.44 14.32
CA ARG A 362 4.97 -10.16 14.79
C ARG A 362 3.73 -9.84 13.95
N GLU A 363 3.56 -8.56 13.56
CA GLU A 363 2.44 -8.13 12.72
C GLU A 363 2.65 -8.57 11.28
N LEU A 364 3.85 -8.43 10.75
CA LEU A 364 4.20 -8.88 9.39
C LEU A 364 3.97 -10.38 9.21
N LYS A 365 4.29 -11.22 10.20
CA LYS A 365 4.01 -12.67 10.21
C LYS A 365 2.50 -12.97 10.16
N ASN A 366 1.69 -12.12 10.76
CA ASN A 366 0.22 -12.21 10.73
C ASN A 366 -0.41 -11.52 9.51
N ASN A 367 0.40 -11.15 8.51
CA ASN A 367 0.01 -10.40 7.33
C ASN A 367 -0.50 -8.98 7.61
N ASN A 368 -0.35 -8.45 8.81
CA ASN A 368 -0.60 -7.04 9.08
C ASN A 368 0.57 -6.21 8.55
N ARG A 369 0.37 -5.61 7.39
CA ARG A 369 1.38 -4.85 6.64
C ARG A 369 1.04 -3.36 6.56
N LEU A 370 0.01 -2.96 7.29
CA LEU A 370 -0.40 -1.56 7.41
C LEU A 370 0.21 -0.98 8.67
N THR A 371 0.79 0.20 8.55
CA THR A 371 1.55 0.82 9.64
C THR A 371 0.88 2.11 10.12
N PRO A 372 1.14 2.55 11.36
CA PRO A 372 0.63 3.80 11.87
C PRO A 372 1.10 5.03 11.08
N ILE A 373 0.17 5.96 10.89
CA ILE A 373 0.44 7.33 10.49
C ILE A 373 -0.45 8.28 11.28
N ILE A 374 0.15 9.34 11.82
CA ILE A 374 -0.53 10.42 12.54
C ILE A 374 -0.08 11.73 11.92
N ILE A 375 -1.01 12.61 11.62
CA ILE A 375 -0.74 13.93 11.04
C ILE A 375 -1.47 14.97 11.86
N ALA A 376 -0.80 16.05 12.28
CA ALA A 376 -1.41 17.14 13.01
C ALA A 376 -0.78 18.47 12.60
N GLY A 377 -1.56 19.56 12.65
CA GLY A 377 -1.11 20.92 12.37
C GLY A 377 -1.91 21.60 11.28
N LYS A 378 -1.28 22.52 10.57
CA LYS A 378 -1.93 23.40 9.59
C LYS A 378 -2.71 22.61 8.54
N GLY A 379 -4.01 22.88 8.44
CA GLY A 379 -4.89 22.29 7.43
C GLY A 379 -5.33 20.85 7.73
N VAL A 380 -5.04 20.32 8.91
CA VAL A 380 -5.46 19.00 9.34
C VAL A 380 -6.55 19.13 10.40
N GLU A 381 -7.68 18.46 10.17
CA GLU A 381 -8.77 18.35 11.13
C GLU A 381 -8.70 17.02 11.87
N ARG A 382 -9.21 16.99 13.10
CA ARG A 382 -9.34 15.76 13.88
C ARG A 382 -10.17 14.72 13.14
N GLY A 383 -9.63 13.50 13.02
CA GLY A 383 -10.35 12.38 12.41
C GLY A 383 -9.46 11.29 11.84
N TRP A 384 -9.86 10.76 10.70
CA TRP A 384 -9.09 9.75 9.99
C TRP A 384 -8.46 10.34 8.73
N VAL A 385 -7.24 9.87 8.41
CA VAL A 385 -6.58 10.23 7.16
C VAL A 385 -7.35 9.71 5.95
N SER A 386 -7.24 10.41 4.83
CA SER A 386 -7.76 9.99 3.54
C SER A 386 -6.88 10.53 2.43
N SER A 387 -6.80 9.82 1.32
CA SER A 387 -6.10 10.32 0.13
C SER A 387 -6.79 9.90 -1.16
N PRO A 388 -6.70 10.70 -2.22
CA PRO A 388 -7.17 10.31 -3.55
C PRO A 388 -6.46 9.06 -4.11
N SER A 389 -5.27 8.70 -3.63
CA SER A 389 -4.57 7.48 -4.02
C SER A 389 -5.33 6.21 -3.65
N THR A 390 -6.08 6.24 -2.55
CA THR A 390 -6.78 5.06 -2.05
C THR A 390 -8.29 5.17 -2.19
N HIS A 391 -8.85 6.37 -2.25
CA HIS A 391 -10.28 6.64 -2.13
C HIS A 391 -10.92 5.91 -0.94
N ARG A 392 -10.15 5.74 0.15
CA ARG A 392 -10.56 4.96 1.32
C ARG A 392 -10.21 5.70 2.59
N MET A 393 -11.25 6.03 3.37
CA MET A 393 -11.07 6.66 4.67
C MET A 393 -10.26 5.75 5.61
N GLY A 394 -9.31 6.33 6.32
CA GLY A 394 -8.42 5.63 7.24
C GLY A 394 -7.22 4.95 6.56
N VAL A 395 -7.07 4.99 5.23
CA VAL A 395 -5.94 4.36 4.53
C VAL A 395 -5.28 5.32 3.55
N VAL A 396 -3.96 5.41 3.63
CA VAL A 396 -3.11 6.18 2.71
C VAL A 396 -1.96 5.32 2.18
N THR A 397 -1.28 5.78 1.15
CA THR A 397 -0.09 5.11 0.65
C THR A 397 1.19 5.74 1.19
N ASN A 398 2.24 4.97 1.30
CA ASN A 398 3.56 5.48 1.65
C ASN A 398 4.10 6.47 0.59
N LEU A 399 3.57 6.45 -0.63
CA LEU A 399 3.90 7.41 -1.69
C LEU A 399 3.31 8.80 -1.42
N ASP A 400 2.21 8.87 -0.67
CA ASP A 400 1.47 10.11 -0.39
C ASP A 400 2.23 11.05 0.56
N VAL A 401 3.12 10.49 1.39
CA VAL A 401 3.89 11.24 2.40
C VAL A 401 4.72 12.35 1.75
N GLY A 402 5.53 12.01 0.76
CA GLY A 402 6.40 12.98 0.08
C GLY A 402 5.60 14.08 -0.64
N VAL A 403 4.51 13.70 -1.31
CA VAL A 403 3.63 14.64 -2.01
C VAL A 403 2.90 15.57 -1.02
N THR A 404 2.52 15.07 0.16
CA THR A 404 1.92 15.90 1.22
C THR A 404 2.91 16.94 1.74
N ILE A 405 4.18 16.58 1.93
CA ILE A 405 5.25 17.52 2.31
C ILE A 405 5.42 18.59 1.23
N LEU A 406 5.49 18.21 -0.04
CA LEU A 406 5.61 19.17 -1.15
C LEU A 406 4.42 20.11 -1.21
N ASN A 407 3.20 19.58 -1.09
CA ASN A 407 1.98 20.38 -1.13
C ASN A 407 1.89 21.39 0.02
N PHE A 408 2.41 21.07 1.21
CA PHE A 408 2.48 22.00 2.34
C PHE A 408 3.22 23.29 1.97
N PHE A 409 4.27 23.20 1.15
CA PHE A 409 5.06 24.32 0.64
C PHE A 409 4.53 24.86 -0.70
N GLY A 410 3.45 24.31 -1.26
CA GLY A 410 2.91 24.71 -2.56
C GLY A 410 3.74 24.24 -3.76
N ILE A 411 4.55 23.21 -3.57
CA ILE A 411 5.42 22.64 -4.60
C ILE A 411 4.65 21.54 -5.34
N SER A 412 4.64 21.60 -6.66
CA SER A 412 4.09 20.54 -7.49
C SER A 412 5.02 19.30 -7.48
N PRO A 413 4.46 18.08 -7.40
CA PRO A 413 5.25 16.86 -7.51
C PRO A 413 6.02 16.79 -8.82
N LEU A 414 7.24 16.25 -8.77
CA LEU A 414 8.03 16.00 -9.98
C LEU A 414 7.44 14.85 -10.79
N SER A 415 7.70 14.84 -12.10
CA SER A 415 7.29 13.73 -12.98
C SER A 415 7.76 12.38 -12.43
N GLY A 416 6.87 11.40 -12.39
CA GLY A 416 7.11 10.07 -11.83
C GLY A 416 6.70 9.89 -10.36
N GLN A 417 6.33 10.94 -9.63
CA GLN A 417 5.73 10.82 -8.30
C GLN A 417 4.24 10.50 -8.43
N GLY A 418 3.84 9.32 -7.95
CA GLY A 418 2.46 8.79 -8.10
C GLY A 418 1.60 8.93 -6.85
N GLY A 419 2.10 9.54 -5.79
CA GLY A 419 1.34 9.83 -4.58
C GLY A 419 0.39 11.01 -4.74
N THR A 420 -0.51 11.18 -3.79
CA THR A 420 -1.43 12.32 -3.69
C THR A 420 -1.39 12.91 -2.28
N VAL A 421 -2.01 14.09 -2.11
CA VAL A 421 -2.02 14.77 -0.81
C VAL A 421 -2.88 14.00 0.19
N ILE A 422 -2.35 13.80 1.38
CA ILE A 422 -3.09 13.23 2.51
C ILE A 422 -3.94 14.36 3.11
N GLY A 423 -5.25 14.13 3.15
CA GLY A 423 -6.20 14.98 3.85
C GLY A 423 -6.75 14.28 5.09
N SER A 424 -7.63 14.97 5.81
CA SER A 424 -8.36 14.45 6.96
C SER A 424 -9.86 14.46 6.72
N VAL A 425 -10.54 13.44 7.28
CA VAL A 425 -12.00 13.35 7.29
C VAL A 425 -12.43 13.19 8.74
N ARG A 426 -13.32 14.04 9.19
CA ARG A 426 -13.81 14.02 10.58
C ARG A 426 -14.35 12.65 10.94
N ASN A 427 -13.81 12.08 12.01
CA ASN A 427 -14.22 10.80 12.56
C ASN A 427 -13.91 10.78 14.07
N ASP A 428 -14.87 10.36 14.87
CA ASP A 428 -14.77 10.39 16.33
C ASP A 428 -14.38 9.01 16.92
N MET A 429 -14.10 8.00 16.09
CA MET A 429 -13.81 6.64 16.56
C MET A 429 -12.41 6.45 17.20
N GLY A 430 -11.52 7.41 17.08
CA GLY A 430 -10.19 7.37 17.72
C GLY A 430 -9.34 6.13 17.41
N ILE A 431 -8.43 5.81 18.32
CA ILE A 431 -7.47 4.70 18.17
C ILE A 431 -8.17 3.33 18.19
N GLU A 432 -9.21 3.13 19.00
CA GLU A 432 -9.95 1.86 19.04
C GLU A 432 -10.64 1.55 17.71
N GLY A 433 -11.15 2.60 17.05
CA GLY A 433 -11.72 2.49 15.71
C GLY A 433 -10.69 2.05 14.66
N ILE A 434 -9.48 2.63 14.69
CA ILE A 434 -8.38 2.25 13.79
C ILE A 434 -7.90 0.83 14.06
N LEU A 435 -7.79 0.41 15.32
CA LEU A 435 -7.42 -0.96 15.68
C LEU A 435 -8.44 -1.96 15.14
N THR A 436 -9.72 -1.73 15.40
CA THR A 436 -10.81 -2.60 14.91
C THR A 436 -10.83 -2.64 13.38
N PHE A 437 -10.65 -1.49 12.73
CA PHE A 437 -10.59 -1.39 11.28
C PHE A 437 -9.41 -2.15 10.70
N ASN A 438 -8.20 -1.98 11.26
CA ASN A 438 -7.00 -2.71 10.85
C ASN A 438 -7.16 -4.22 11.01
N GLN A 439 -7.65 -4.66 12.18
CA GLN A 439 -7.92 -6.07 12.44
C GLN A 439 -8.86 -6.67 11.39
N ARG A 440 -9.97 -5.99 11.09
CA ARG A 440 -10.92 -6.44 10.06
C ARG A 440 -10.27 -6.58 8.68
N LEU A 441 -9.40 -5.65 8.27
CA LEU A 441 -8.68 -5.73 7.01
C LEU A 441 -7.76 -6.95 6.95
N VAL A 442 -7.05 -7.24 8.05
CA VAL A 442 -6.16 -8.40 8.17
C VAL A 442 -6.95 -9.71 8.14
N GLU A 443 -8.09 -9.78 8.82
CA GLU A 443 -8.96 -10.96 8.82
C GLU A 443 -9.51 -11.26 7.43
N ILE A 444 -10.03 -10.27 6.73
CA ILE A 444 -10.49 -10.42 5.33
C ILE A 444 -9.35 -10.92 4.45
N PHE A 445 -8.17 -10.31 4.56
CA PHE A 445 -6.99 -10.71 3.79
C PHE A 445 -6.62 -12.17 4.03
N ASN A 446 -6.57 -12.60 5.30
CA ASN A 446 -6.18 -13.96 5.67
C ASN A 446 -7.23 -15.01 5.25
N GLN A 447 -8.52 -14.68 5.26
CA GLN A 447 -9.60 -15.58 4.87
C GLN A 447 -9.77 -15.69 3.34
N ARG A 448 -9.43 -14.63 2.61
CA ARG A 448 -9.63 -14.48 1.16
C ARG A 448 -9.11 -15.67 0.33
N PRO A 449 -7.86 -16.17 0.47
CA PRO A 449 -7.33 -17.24 -0.36
C PRO A 449 -8.16 -18.53 -0.25
N PHE A 450 -8.61 -18.87 0.96
CA PHE A 450 -9.44 -20.05 1.17
C PHE A 450 -10.82 -19.89 0.53
N LEU A 451 -11.50 -18.77 0.78
CA LEU A 451 -12.84 -18.51 0.26
C LEU A 451 -12.87 -18.47 -1.26
N ILE A 452 -11.90 -17.82 -1.90
CA ILE A 452 -11.81 -17.78 -3.37
C ILE A 452 -11.50 -19.15 -3.94
N ARG A 453 -10.51 -19.87 -3.42
CA ARG A 453 -10.14 -21.19 -3.93
C ARG A 453 -11.29 -22.18 -3.77
N SER A 454 -11.94 -22.22 -2.62
CA SER A 454 -13.11 -23.08 -2.37
C SER A 454 -14.25 -22.79 -3.33
N PHE A 455 -14.53 -21.50 -3.60
CA PHE A 455 -15.53 -21.09 -4.58
C PHE A 455 -15.17 -21.57 -5.99
N VAL A 456 -13.94 -21.33 -6.45
CA VAL A 456 -13.48 -21.74 -7.78
C VAL A 456 -13.54 -23.27 -7.96
N PHE A 457 -13.05 -24.05 -6.98
CA PHE A 457 -13.14 -25.51 -7.03
C PHE A 457 -14.59 -26.00 -7.05
N SER A 458 -15.45 -25.42 -6.24
CA SER A 458 -16.89 -25.76 -6.22
C SER A 458 -17.57 -25.40 -7.54
N LEU A 459 -17.21 -24.26 -8.15
CA LEU A 459 -17.72 -23.85 -9.46
C LEU A 459 -17.31 -24.86 -10.55
N ILE A 460 -16.04 -25.25 -10.59
CA ILE A 460 -15.52 -26.24 -11.55
C ILE A 460 -16.23 -27.59 -11.35
N ALA A 461 -16.40 -28.04 -10.11
CA ALA A 461 -17.07 -29.31 -9.81
C ALA A 461 -18.54 -29.30 -10.24
N VAL A 462 -19.29 -28.22 -9.92
CA VAL A 462 -20.72 -28.11 -10.29
C VAL A 462 -20.90 -28.00 -11.80
N VAL A 463 -20.05 -27.21 -12.49
CA VAL A 463 -20.08 -27.10 -13.95
C VAL A 463 -19.70 -28.42 -14.61
N GLY A 464 -18.65 -29.10 -14.15
CA GLY A 464 -18.25 -30.42 -14.64
C GLY A 464 -19.35 -31.47 -14.46
N ALA A 465 -19.95 -31.54 -13.26
CA ALA A 465 -21.10 -32.39 -12.99
C ALA A 465 -22.32 -32.08 -13.89
N SER A 466 -22.56 -30.78 -14.13
CA SER A 466 -23.63 -30.34 -15.02
C SER A 466 -23.43 -30.78 -16.46
N LEU A 467 -22.20 -30.68 -16.96
CA LEU A 467 -21.84 -31.17 -18.30
C LEU A 467 -21.98 -32.69 -18.38
N PHE A 468 -21.47 -33.42 -17.39
CA PHE A 468 -21.58 -34.86 -17.34
C PHE A 468 -23.05 -35.30 -17.37
N VAL A 469 -23.89 -34.70 -16.53
CA VAL A 469 -25.34 -34.99 -16.50
C VAL A 469 -26.02 -34.63 -17.83
N LEU A 470 -25.63 -33.50 -18.44
CA LEU A 470 -26.21 -33.06 -19.71
C LEU A 470 -25.91 -34.04 -20.86
N PHE A 471 -24.71 -34.60 -20.91
CA PHE A 471 -24.28 -35.50 -22.00
C PHE A 471 -24.65 -36.96 -21.77
N PHE A 472 -24.60 -37.45 -20.53
CA PHE A 472 -24.67 -38.88 -20.23
C PHE A 472 -25.91 -39.31 -19.41
N LYS A 473 -26.51 -38.39 -18.62
CA LYS A 473 -27.51 -38.71 -17.61
C LYS A 473 -28.61 -37.64 -17.52
N THR A 474 -29.24 -37.33 -18.66
CA THR A 474 -30.25 -36.24 -18.76
C THR A 474 -31.43 -36.34 -17.79
N GLN A 475 -31.74 -37.51 -17.26
CA GLN A 475 -32.76 -37.72 -16.23
C GLN A 475 -32.47 -36.95 -14.92
N TYR A 476 -31.22 -36.64 -14.60
CA TYR A 476 -30.81 -35.92 -13.39
C TYR A 476 -30.70 -34.40 -13.57
N LEU A 477 -31.07 -33.85 -14.74
CA LEU A 477 -31.02 -32.41 -15.02
C LEU A 477 -31.81 -31.56 -14.02
N GLN A 478 -32.89 -32.07 -13.48
CA GLN A 478 -33.68 -31.34 -12.48
C GLN A 478 -32.98 -31.21 -11.13
N MET A 479 -32.09 -32.14 -10.77
CA MET A 479 -31.34 -32.12 -9.52
C MET A 479 -30.13 -31.16 -9.60
N ILE A 480 -29.58 -30.93 -10.81
CA ILE A 480 -28.44 -30.04 -11.02
C ILE A 480 -28.84 -28.54 -11.01
N LYS A 481 -30.07 -28.22 -11.41
CA LYS A 481 -30.55 -26.83 -11.48
C LYS A 481 -30.39 -26.03 -10.17
N PRO A 482 -30.81 -26.54 -9.00
CA PRO A 482 -30.62 -25.82 -7.73
C PRO A 482 -29.14 -25.69 -7.37
N CYS A 483 -28.28 -26.65 -7.72
CA CYS A 483 -26.85 -26.57 -7.48
C CYS A 483 -26.17 -25.46 -8.32
N LEU A 484 -26.57 -25.33 -9.60
CA LEU A 484 -26.12 -24.24 -10.45
C LEU A 484 -26.58 -22.87 -9.93
N LEU A 485 -27.83 -22.79 -9.49
CA LEU A 485 -28.36 -21.54 -8.90
C LEU A 485 -27.63 -21.17 -7.61
N PHE A 486 -27.38 -22.16 -6.75
CA PHE A 486 -26.64 -21.97 -5.51
C PHE A 486 -25.23 -21.42 -5.75
N ILE A 487 -24.47 -22.02 -6.69
CA ILE A 487 -23.10 -21.56 -6.98
C ILE A 487 -23.09 -20.16 -7.60
N MET A 488 -24.11 -19.80 -8.43
CA MET A 488 -24.26 -18.44 -8.97
C MET A 488 -24.56 -17.39 -7.89
N LEU A 489 -25.11 -17.80 -6.75
CA LEU A 489 -25.44 -16.92 -5.63
C LEU A 489 -24.29 -16.75 -4.61
N ILE A 490 -23.19 -17.50 -4.72
CA ILE A 490 -22.02 -17.34 -3.84
C ILE A 490 -21.41 -15.93 -3.93
N PRO A 491 -21.19 -15.30 -5.12
CA PRO A 491 -20.70 -13.91 -5.16
C PRO A 491 -21.61 -12.92 -4.43
N HIS A 492 -22.94 -13.12 -4.48
CA HIS A 492 -23.90 -12.29 -3.73
C HIS A 492 -23.75 -12.50 -2.22
N SER A 493 -23.57 -13.75 -1.78
CA SER A 493 -23.38 -14.05 -0.35
C SER A 493 -22.08 -13.42 0.18
N TYR A 494 -21.03 -13.35 -0.62
CA TYR A 494 -19.78 -12.68 -0.23
C TYR A 494 -19.92 -11.16 -0.15
N LEU A 495 -20.79 -10.53 -0.96
CA LEU A 495 -21.13 -9.11 -0.78
C LEU A 495 -21.85 -8.89 0.55
N LEU A 496 -22.85 -9.72 0.85
CA LEU A 496 -23.63 -9.60 2.08
C LEU A 496 -22.83 -10.00 3.33
N LEU A 497 -21.87 -10.92 3.19
CA LEU A 497 -20.94 -11.27 4.26
C LEU A 497 -20.15 -10.05 4.78
N SER A 498 -19.89 -9.06 3.92
CA SER A 498 -19.23 -7.81 4.31
C SER A 498 -19.96 -7.03 5.41
N MET A 499 -21.26 -7.23 5.57
CA MET A 499 -22.08 -6.59 6.61
C MET A 499 -21.95 -7.26 7.97
N VAL A 500 -21.40 -8.48 8.02
CA VAL A 500 -21.27 -9.28 9.24
C VAL A 500 -19.79 -9.42 9.58
N HIS A 501 -19.40 -8.95 10.76
CA HIS A 501 -18.03 -9.15 11.23
C HIS A 501 -17.82 -10.59 11.69
N GLN A 502 -16.91 -11.33 11.05
CA GLN A 502 -16.58 -12.70 11.42
C GLN A 502 -15.05 -12.89 11.42
N PRO A 503 -14.41 -12.92 12.61
CA PRO A 503 -12.96 -13.10 12.71
C PRO A 503 -12.52 -14.53 12.38
N VAL A 504 -13.43 -15.51 12.51
CA VAL A 504 -13.12 -16.93 12.31
C VAL A 504 -13.53 -17.40 10.93
N LEU A 505 -12.59 -18.01 10.20
CA LEU A 505 -12.81 -18.52 8.84
C LEU A 505 -14.03 -19.45 8.73
N ILE A 506 -14.20 -20.39 9.67
CA ILE A 506 -15.33 -21.33 9.67
C ILE A 506 -16.65 -20.58 9.77
N GLY A 507 -16.74 -19.55 10.63
CA GLY A 507 -17.91 -18.70 10.74
C GLY A 507 -18.25 -17.99 9.42
N SER A 508 -17.24 -17.41 8.74
CA SER A 508 -17.42 -16.78 7.43
C SER A 508 -17.94 -17.75 6.37
N VAL A 509 -17.39 -18.97 6.32
CA VAL A 509 -17.82 -20.01 5.39
C VAL A 509 -19.28 -20.40 5.67
N LEU A 510 -19.64 -20.70 6.92
CA LEU A 510 -20.99 -21.13 7.28
C LEU A 510 -22.02 -20.03 6.99
N ILE A 511 -21.72 -18.77 7.31
CA ILE A 511 -22.62 -17.65 7.04
C ILE A 511 -22.77 -17.43 5.54
N ALA A 512 -21.70 -17.47 4.77
CA ALA A 512 -21.76 -17.32 3.32
C ALA A 512 -22.61 -18.43 2.66
N LEU A 513 -22.42 -19.69 3.08
CA LEU A 513 -23.23 -20.81 2.61
C LEU A 513 -24.70 -20.69 3.02
N LEU A 514 -24.98 -20.25 4.24
CA LEU A 514 -26.34 -20.00 4.73
C LEU A 514 -27.01 -18.90 3.91
N ILE A 515 -26.35 -17.76 3.69
CA ILE A 515 -26.88 -16.67 2.85
C ILE A 515 -27.17 -17.18 1.43
N ALA A 516 -26.22 -17.89 0.81
CA ALA A 516 -26.39 -18.44 -0.53
C ALA A 516 -27.58 -19.43 -0.59
N LEU A 517 -27.72 -20.27 0.44
CA LEU A 517 -28.85 -21.21 0.54
C LEU A 517 -30.21 -20.49 0.65
N VAL A 518 -30.29 -19.50 1.53
CA VAL A 518 -31.51 -18.70 1.71
C VAL A 518 -31.88 -17.98 0.42
N LEU A 519 -30.92 -17.33 -0.24
CA LEU A 519 -31.15 -16.69 -1.53
C LEU A 519 -31.56 -17.69 -2.61
N THR A 520 -30.99 -18.89 -2.63
CA THR A 520 -31.35 -19.95 -3.56
C THR A 520 -32.81 -20.38 -3.34
N ILE A 521 -33.22 -20.58 -2.10
CA ILE A 521 -34.59 -20.93 -1.72
C ILE A 521 -35.55 -19.83 -2.16
N ILE A 522 -35.26 -18.57 -1.86
CA ILE A 522 -36.08 -17.42 -2.25
C ILE A 522 -36.27 -17.39 -3.76
N VAL A 523 -35.18 -17.40 -4.54
CA VAL A 523 -35.24 -17.35 -6.00
C VAL A 523 -35.98 -18.59 -6.57
N TRP A 524 -35.77 -19.76 -5.96
CA TRP A 524 -36.41 -21.00 -6.40
C TRP A 524 -37.93 -20.97 -6.29
N TYR A 525 -38.47 -20.43 -5.20
CA TYR A 525 -39.90 -20.37 -4.96
C TYR A 525 -40.58 -19.15 -5.58
N VAL A 526 -39.90 -17.99 -5.67
CA VAL A 526 -40.48 -16.77 -6.25
C VAL A 526 -40.65 -16.92 -7.77
N PHE A 527 -39.65 -17.49 -8.45
CA PHE A 527 -39.67 -17.61 -9.91
C PHE A 527 -40.00 -19.06 -10.33
N ARG A 528 -41.00 -19.24 -11.19
CA ARG A 528 -41.39 -20.57 -11.66
C ARG A 528 -40.51 -21.09 -12.80
N GLN A 529 -40.17 -20.22 -13.78
CA GLN A 529 -39.41 -20.63 -14.95
C GLN A 529 -37.89 -20.58 -14.68
N THR A 530 -37.15 -21.53 -15.23
CA THR A 530 -35.68 -21.60 -15.06
C THR A 530 -34.96 -20.36 -15.61
N LEU A 531 -35.42 -19.81 -16.76
CA LEU A 531 -34.86 -18.59 -17.34
C LEU A 531 -35.05 -17.38 -16.43
N ASP A 532 -36.25 -17.25 -15.80
CA ASP A 532 -36.53 -16.14 -14.90
C ASP A 532 -35.67 -16.21 -13.63
N LYS A 533 -35.35 -17.41 -13.13
CA LYS A 533 -34.42 -17.60 -11.99
C LYS A 533 -33.02 -17.11 -12.32
N ILE A 534 -32.47 -17.53 -13.47
CA ILE A 534 -31.13 -17.14 -13.91
C ILE A 534 -31.08 -15.63 -14.15
N LEU A 535 -32.10 -15.09 -14.85
CA LEU A 535 -32.19 -13.65 -15.12
C LEU A 535 -32.24 -12.84 -13.81
N ALA A 536 -33.06 -13.27 -12.86
CA ALA A 536 -33.19 -12.59 -11.56
C ALA A 536 -31.86 -12.55 -10.80
N VAL A 537 -31.09 -13.64 -10.78
CA VAL A 537 -29.75 -13.68 -10.15
C VAL A 537 -28.78 -12.75 -10.86
N CYS A 538 -28.75 -12.76 -12.20
CA CYS A 538 -27.86 -11.87 -12.97
C CYS A 538 -28.20 -10.40 -12.75
N VAL A 539 -29.49 -10.02 -12.84
CA VAL A 539 -29.94 -8.64 -12.60
C VAL A 539 -29.67 -8.20 -11.17
N LEU A 540 -29.90 -9.07 -10.19
CA LEU A 540 -29.64 -8.78 -8.78
C LEU A 540 -28.15 -8.44 -8.56
N LEU A 541 -27.22 -9.22 -9.13
CA LEU A 541 -25.79 -8.94 -9.02
C LEU A 541 -25.42 -7.59 -9.64
N MET A 542 -25.89 -7.34 -10.88
CA MET A 542 -25.62 -6.07 -11.56
C MET A 542 -26.14 -4.87 -10.76
N VAL A 543 -27.36 -4.96 -10.25
CA VAL A 543 -27.99 -3.88 -9.46
C VAL A 543 -27.23 -3.67 -8.15
N ILE A 544 -26.93 -4.72 -7.39
CA ILE A 544 -26.22 -4.59 -6.11
C ILE A 544 -24.85 -3.96 -6.33
N LEU A 545 -24.07 -4.45 -7.32
CA LEU A 545 -22.73 -3.89 -7.60
C LEU A 545 -22.80 -2.44 -8.07
N SER A 546 -23.78 -2.08 -8.92
CA SER A 546 -23.94 -0.70 -9.40
C SER A 546 -24.33 0.25 -8.26
N VAL A 547 -25.30 -0.15 -7.42
CA VAL A 547 -25.73 0.64 -6.27
C VAL A 547 -24.61 0.77 -5.26
N ASP A 548 -23.86 -0.31 -4.97
CA ASP A 548 -22.74 -0.26 -4.04
C ASP A 548 -21.63 0.71 -4.53
N GLN A 549 -21.32 0.69 -5.84
CA GLN A 549 -20.38 1.66 -6.41
C GLN A 549 -20.86 3.12 -6.22
N TRP A 550 -22.13 3.38 -6.44
CA TRP A 550 -22.72 4.71 -6.25
C TRP A 550 -22.75 5.16 -4.78
N THR A 551 -22.87 4.22 -3.85
CA THR A 551 -22.95 4.50 -2.40
C THR A 551 -21.59 4.43 -1.70
N GLY A 552 -20.47 4.37 -2.44
CA GLY A 552 -19.11 4.40 -1.90
C GLY A 552 -18.46 3.01 -1.75
N ALA A 553 -18.97 2.00 -2.44
CA ALA A 553 -18.38 0.65 -2.57
C ALA A 553 -18.18 -0.09 -1.22
N ARG A 554 -19.04 0.15 -0.23
CA ARG A 554 -18.91 -0.39 1.14
C ARG A 554 -18.98 -1.93 1.19
N LEU A 555 -19.85 -2.55 0.38
CA LEU A 555 -19.98 -4.00 0.33
C LEU A 555 -18.76 -4.64 -0.33
N ILE A 556 -18.31 -4.09 -1.46
CA ILE A 556 -17.13 -4.60 -2.17
C ILE A 556 -15.87 -4.45 -1.30
N GLN A 557 -15.71 -3.32 -0.61
CA GLN A 557 -14.54 -3.07 0.27
C GLN A 557 -14.43 -4.07 1.42
N GLY A 558 -15.54 -4.59 1.92
CA GLY A 558 -15.58 -5.59 2.99
C GLY A 558 -15.70 -7.04 2.50
N SER A 559 -15.79 -7.27 1.18
CA SER A 559 -16.02 -8.61 0.62
C SER A 559 -14.70 -9.34 0.31
N PRO A 560 -14.65 -10.67 0.50
CA PRO A 560 -13.52 -11.50 0.10
C PRO A 560 -13.17 -11.44 -1.40
N LEU A 561 -14.16 -11.19 -2.27
CA LEU A 561 -13.94 -10.99 -3.71
C LEU A 561 -13.62 -9.53 -4.08
N GLY A 562 -13.63 -8.60 -3.12
CA GLY A 562 -13.19 -7.23 -3.29
C GLY A 562 -11.68 -7.11 -3.48
N TYR A 563 -11.19 -5.89 -3.69
CA TYR A 563 -9.76 -5.66 -3.73
C TYR A 563 -9.18 -5.55 -2.32
N ASP A 564 -7.91 -5.86 -2.24
CA ASP A 564 -7.19 -6.00 -1.00
C ASP A 564 -6.25 -4.81 -0.78
N VAL A 565 -6.43 -4.15 0.36
CA VAL A 565 -5.64 -2.99 0.78
C VAL A 565 -4.25 -3.38 1.24
N ILE A 566 -4.11 -4.57 1.84
CA ILE A 566 -2.85 -5.04 2.44
C ILE A 566 -1.81 -5.35 1.37
N SER A 567 -2.22 -5.97 0.24
CA SER A 567 -1.32 -6.14 -0.90
C SER A 567 -1.01 -4.80 -1.59
N GLY A 568 -1.96 -3.85 -1.52
CA GLY A 568 -1.81 -2.52 -2.05
C GLY A 568 -1.64 -2.47 -3.58
N ALA A 569 -2.14 -3.49 -4.27
CA ALA A 569 -2.12 -3.53 -5.73
C ALA A 569 -3.21 -2.63 -6.31
N ARG A 570 -4.37 -2.57 -5.66
CA ARG A 570 -5.52 -1.77 -6.06
C ARG A 570 -6.36 -1.40 -4.83
N PHE A 571 -6.86 -0.18 -4.76
CA PHE A 571 -7.58 0.34 -3.59
C PHE A 571 -9.07 0.61 -3.83
N TYR A 572 -9.50 0.81 -5.08
CA TYR A 572 -10.86 1.20 -5.45
C TYR A 572 -11.30 0.58 -6.78
N GLY A 573 -12.60 0.71 -7.10
CA GLY A 573 -13.25 0.11 -8.27
C GLY A 573 -13.88 -1.26 -7.98
N ILE A 574 -14.30 -2.00 -9.00
CA ILE A 574 -15.06 -3.24 -8.82
C ILE A 574 -14.17 -4.45 -8.47
N GLY A 575 -12.88 -4.41 -8.65
CA GLY A 575 -12.00 -5.58 -8.48
C GLY A 575 -12.13 -6.59 -9.63
N ASN A 576 -11.10 -7.41 -9.82
CA ASN A 576 -11.06 -8.33 -10.96
C ASN A 576 -12.11 -9.45 -10.86
N GLU A 577 -12.31 -9.98 -9.66
CA GLU A 577 -13.21 -11.09 -9.40
C GLU A 577 -14.68 -10.67 -9.60
N TYR A 578 -15.06 -9.51 -9.07
CA TYR A 578 -16.41 -8.98 -9.31
C TYR A 578 -16.60 -8.44 -10.72
N MET A 579 -15.57 -7.96 -11.39
CA MET A 579 -15.64 -7.59 -12.81
C MET A 579 -15.96 -8.82 -13.67
N GLY A 580 -15.28 -9.95 -13.41
CA GLY A 580 -15.61 -11.22 -14.08
C GLY A 580 -17.03 -11.68 -13.83
N ALA A 581 -17.51 -11.59 -12.57
CA ALA A 581 -18.87 -11.93 -12.20
C ALA A 581 -19.92 -10.99 -12.85
N LEU A 582 -19.63 -9.69 -12.94
CA LEU A 582 -20.48 -8.68 -13.59
C LEU A 582 -20.61 -8.92 -15.09
N VAL A 583 -19.48 -9.12 -15.79
CA VAL A 583 -19.46 -9.44 -17.22
C VAL A 583 -20.20 -10.74 -17.50
N GLY A 584 -19.96 -11.79 -16.67
CA GLY A 584 -20.69 -13.06 -16.77
C GLY A 584 -22.19 -12.88 -16.57
N ALA A 585 -22.60 -12.09 -15.57
CA ALA A 585 -24.01 -11.80 -15.32
C ALA A 585 -24.65 -11.00 -16.47
N ALA A 586 -23.94 -10.02 -17.04
CA ALA A 586 -24.42 -9.25 -18.19
C ALA A 586 -24.60 -10.14 -19.44
N CYS A 587 -23.63 -11.01 -19.74
CA CYS A 587 -23.73 -11.94 -20.88
C CYS A 587 -24.84 -12.96 -20.71
N ILE A 588 -24.93 -13.62 -19.55
CA ILE A 588 -25.92 -14.67 -19.29
C ILE A 588 -27.33 -14.04 -19.16
N GLY A 589 -27.44 -12.95 -18.42
CA GLY A 589 -28.69 -12.21 -18.25
C GLY A 589 -29.21 -11.65 -19.58
N GLY A 590 -28.30 -11.08 -20.40
CA GLY A 590 -28.61 -10.63 -21.75
C GLY A 590 -29.12 -11.74 -22.67
N ALA A 591 -28.47 -12.91 -22.65
CA ALA A 591 -28.95 -14.09 -23.40
C ALA A 591 -30.32 -14.53 -22.96
N CYS A 592 -30.62 -14.56 -21.65
CA CYS A 592 -31.93 -14.87 -21.10
C CYS A 592 -33.00 -13.84 -21.53
N LEU A 593 -32.65 -12.55 -21.54
CA LEU A 593 -33.54 -11.48 -22.01
C LEU A 593 -33.84 -11.64 -23.50
N ILE A 594 -32.83 -11.86 -24.35
CA ILE A 594 -33.01 -12.10 -25.77
C ILE A 594 -33.95 -13.28 -26.02
N GLU A 595 -33.72 -14.43 -25.35
CA GLU A 595 -34.60 -15.60 -25.49
C GLU A 595 -36.04 -15.31 -25.08
N ARG A 596 -36.24 -14.51 -24.03
CA ARG A 596 -37.56 -14.12 -23.56
C ARG A 596 -38.26 -13.19 -24.55
N PHE A 597 -37.55 -12.24 -25.15
CA PHE A 597 -38.13 -11.20 -25.99
C PHE A 597 -38.13 -11.52 -27.49
N VAL A 598 -37.45 -12.56 -27.94
CA VAL A 598 -37.52 -13.05 -29.33
C VAL A 598 -38.95 -13.24 -29.81
N ARG A 599 -39.87 -13.61 -28.91
CA ARG A 599 -41.29 -13.78 -29.20
C ARG A 599 -42.05 -12.47 -29.49
N TYR A 600 -41.49 -11.30 -29.08
CA TYR A 600 -42.11 -9.98 -29.23
C TYR A 600 -41.64 -9.20 -30.46
N GLY A 601 -40.73 -9.76 -31.27
CA GLY A 601 -40.28 -9.19 -32.52
C GLY A 601 -38.79 -8.75 -32.51
N ARG A 602 -38.20 -8.70 -33.71
CA ARG A 602 -36.77 -8.46 -33.94
C ARG A 602 -36.29 -7.12 -33.38
N TRP A 603 -37.13 -6.09 -33.35
CA TRP A 603 -36.79 -4.75 -32.86
C TRP A 603 -36.52 -4.71 -31.36
N VAL A 604 -37.20 -5.52 -30.58
CA VAL A 604 -36.95 -5.62 -29.13
C VAL A 604 -35.60 -6.26 -28.85
N VAL A 605 -35.21 -7.25 -29.65
CA VAL A 605 -33.87 -7.87 -29.56
C VAL A 605 -32.75 -6.83 -29.82
N TRP A 606 -32.93 -6.00 -30.87
CA TRP A 606 -31.97 -4.93 -31.15
C TRP A 606 -31.91 -3.88 -30.04
N GLY A 607 -33.03 -3.51 -29.43
CA GLY A 607 -33.07 -2.61 -28.27
C GLY A 607 -32.30 -3.18 -27.06
N VAL A 608 -32.48 -4.47 -26.75
CA VAL A 608 -31.74 -5.14 -25.68
C VAL A 608 -30.24 -5.21 -25.97
N LEU A 609 -29.86 -5.54 -27.22
CA LEU A 609 -28.46 -5.57 -27.62
C LEU A 609 -27.79 -4.18 -27.54
N LEU A 610 -28.52 -3.13 -27.90
CA LEU A 610 -28.04 -1.75 -27.77
C LEU A 610 -27.83 -1.35 -26.31
N CYS A 611 -28.79 -1.69 -25.43
CA CYS A 611 -28.63 -1.46 -23.98
C CYS A 611 -27.44 -2.22 -23.38
N LEU A 612 -27.18 -3.46 -23.82
CA LEU A 612 -26.04 -4.25 -23.37
C LEU A 612 -24.70 -3.73 -23.92
N ALA A 613 -24.68 -3.06 -25.07
CA ALA A 613 -23.48 -2.45 -25.63
C ALA A 613 -23.09 -1.13 -24.93
N VAL A 614 -24.02 -0.49 -24.22
CA VAL A 614 -23.80 0.77 -23.48
C VAL A 614 -23.31 0.51 -22.04
N VAL A 615 -23.54 -0.67 -21.51
CA VAL A 615 -23.04 -1.13 -20.17
C VAL A 615 -21.66 -1.76 -20.31
#